data_85ed5bb985d2bc81ea21c0fd470eeff3
#
_entry.id   85ed5bb985d2bc81ea21c0fd470eeff3
#
_cell.length_a   1.000
_cell.length_b   1.000
_cell.length_c   1.000
_cell.angle_alpha   90.00
_cell.angle_beta   90.00
_cell.angle_gamma   90.00
#
_symmetry.space_group_name_H-M   'P 1'
#
loop_
_entity.id
_entity.type
_entity.pdbx_description
1 polymer ?
#
loop_
_entity_poly.entity_id
_entity_poly.type
_entity_poly.pdbx_seq_one_letter_code
_entity_poly.pdbx_strand_id
1 'polypeptide(L)'
;RQALLGHKEKSVNYMSLNGLWKFNWVKDATSRPVDFWKTDFNDKGWQELKVPGVWELNGYGVPIYVNHGYAWRNQFQNNPPQLPVENNHIGSYRREFIIPTSWKGKDIIAHFGSVTSNMYLWVNGKYVGYSEDSKLEAEFDLTPFLKPGQKNLIAFQVFRWCDGSYLEDQDFFRYSGVGRDCYLYARNKKRINDIRVTPDLDSNYEDGALHVSISLKGNGTVNLDLQDIAGRTVAKGIVKGSNTVVMNVENPRKWTAETPYLYTLLATLQENNEVIPVKVGFRKIE
;
A
#
# COMPACT_ATOMS: atom_id res chain seq x y z
N ARG A 1 18.93 -12.10 0.86
CA ARG A 1 19.48 -11.40 -0.33
C ARG A 1 18.40 -10.70 -1.14
N GLN A 2 17.27 -11.34 -1.48
CA GLN A 2 16.21 -10.72 -2.32
C GLN A 2 15.59 -9.49 -1.67
N ALA A 3 15.32 -9.53 -0.36
CA ALA A 3 14.78 -8.39 0.38
C ALA A 3 15.70 -7.15 0.33
N LEU A 4 17.04 -7.36 0.30
CA LEU A 4 18.02 -6.28 0.19
C LEU A 4 18.00 -5.57 -1.17
N LEU A 5 17.49 -6.24 -2.22
CA LEU A 5 17.40 -5.69 -3.57
C LEU A 5 16.12 -4.89 -3.82
N GLY A 6 15.17 -4.90 -2.87
CA GLY A 6 13.90 -4.18 -2.99
C GLY A 6 12.93 -4.71 -4.06
N HIS A 7 13.19 -5.90 -4.60
CA HIS A 7 12.37 -6.50 -5.65
C HIS A 7 11.20 -7.30 -5.08
N LYS A 8 10.15 -6.63 -4.64
CA LYS A 8 8.94 -7.26 -4.07
C LYS A 8 8.30 -8.29 -5.01
N GLU A 9 8.36 -8.05 -6.32
CA GLU A 9 7.79 -8.90 -7.37
C GLU A 9 8.45 -10.28 -7.49
N LYS A 10 9.65 -10.45 -6.93
CA LYS A 10 10.36 -11.75 -6.88
C LYS A 10 9.99 -12.59 -5.67
N SER A 11 9.19 -12.06 -4.76
CA SER A 11 8.74 -12.80 -3.58
C SER A 11 7.68 -13.82 -3.95
N VAL A 12 7.78 -15.04 -3.43
CA VAL A 12 6.73 -16.08 -3.53
C VAL A 12 5.44 -15.69 -2.80
N ASN A 13 5.51 -14.65 -1.98
CA ASN A 13 4.39 -14.08 -1.25
C ASN A 13 3.80 -12.83 -1.92
N TYR A 14 4.16 -12.56 -3.16
CA TYR A 14 3.67 -11.43 -3.94
C TYR A 14 2.91 -11.90 -5.17
N MET A 15 1.83 -11.23 -5.51
CA MET A 15 1.06 -11.47 -6.72
C MET A 15 0.53 -10.13 -7.26
N SER A 16 0.95 -9.76 -8.46
CA SER A 16 0.49 -8.53 -9.12
C SER A 16 -0.99 -8.62 -9.49
N LEU A 17 -1.72 -7.56 -9.22
CA LEU A 17 -3.05 -7.29 -9.75
C LEU A 17 -3.03 -6.29 -10.91
N ASN A 18 -1.85 -5.85 -11.35
CA ASN A 18 -1.70 -5.03 -12.55
C ASN A 18 -2.10 -5.82 -13.81
N GLY A 19 -2.54 -5.12 -14.82
CA GLY A 19 -2.94 -5.70 -16.09
C GLY A 19 -4.37 -5.35 -16.48
N LEU A 20 -4.98 -6.13 -17.36
CA LEU A 20 -6.33 -5.85 -17.87
C LEU A 20 -7.40 -6.26 -16.85
N TRP A 21 -8.38 -5.38 -16.67
CA TRP A 21 -9.57 -5.58 -15.86
C TRP A 21 -10.81 -5.34 -16.72
N LYS A 22 -11.86 -6.10 -16.50
CA LYS A 22 -13.19 -5.74 -17.00
C LYS A 22 -13.60 -4.42 -16.39
N PHE A 23 -14.05 -3.48 -17.24
CA PHE A 23 -14.30 -2.10 -16.86
C PHE A 23 -15.60 -1.58 -17.45
N ASN A 24 -16.41 -0.96 -16.61
CA ASN A 24 -17.60 -0.23 -17.02
C ASN A 24 -17.52 1.19 -16.45
N TRP A 25 -17.61 2.16 -17.33
CA TRP A 25 -17.61 3.57 -16.97
C TRP A 25 -18.95 4.21 -17.31
N VAL A 26 -19.48 5.00 -16.39
CA VAL A 26 -20.70 5.80 -16.58
C VAL A 26 -20.45 7.24 -16.16
N LYS A 27 -21.16 8.14 -16.82
CA LYS A 27 -21.04 9.58 -16.58
C LYS A 27 -21.67 10.02 -15.28
N ASP A 28 -22.76 9.38 -14.87
CA ASP A 28 -23.57 9.78 -13.73
C ASP A 28 -23.81 8.59 -12.78
N ALA A 29 -23.85 8.89 -11.49
CA ALA A 29 -23.98 7.89 -10.43
C ALA A 29 -25.25 7.03 -10.54
N THR A 30 -26.32 7.60 -11.06
CA THR A 30 -27.62 6.92 -11.23
C THR A 30 -27.58 5.79 -12.26
N SER A 31 -26.65 5.86 -13.22
CA SER A 31 -26.48 4.87 -14.30
C SER A 31 -25.50 3.73 -13.94
N ARG A 32 -24.90 3.78 -12.75
CA ARG A 32 -23.91 2.77 -12.36
C ARG A 32 -24.52 1.39 -12.20
N PRO A 33 -23.80 0.32 -12.55
CA PRO A 33 -24.23 -1.03 -12.25
C PRO A 33 -24.22 -1.26 -10.73
N VAL A 34 -25.37 -1.59 -10.14
CA VAL A 34 -25.54 -1.73 -8.68
C VAL A 34 -25.16 -3.12 -8.16
N ASP A 35 -25.29 -4.14 -9.00
CA ASP A 35 -25.07 -5.56 -8.64
C ASP A 35 -23.79 -6.17 -9.25
N PHE A 36 -22.93 -5.33 -9.80
CA PHE A 36 -21.76 -5.76 -10.57
C PHE A 36 -20.77 -6.62 -9.76
N TRP A 37 -20.81 -6.56 -8.44
CA TRP A 37 -19.94 -7.30 -7.53
C TRP A 37 -20.38 -8.78 -7.35
N LYS A 38 -21.61 -9.15 -7.79
CA LYS A 38 -22.11 -10.52 -7.72
C LYS A 38 -21.29 -11.44 -8.63
N THR A 39 -21.10 -12.68 -8.18
CA THR A 39 -20.27 -13.66 -8.91
C THR A 39 -20.91 -14.13 -10.21
N ASP A 40 -22.23 -14.07 -10.30
CA ASP A 40 -23.06 -14.44 -11.46
C ASP A 40 -23.41 -13.27 -12.37
N PHE A 41 -22.91 -12.07 -12.08
CA PHE A 41 -23.14 -10.88 -12.91
C PHE A 41 -22.53 -11.05 -14.29
N ASN A 42 -23.31 -10.72 -15.33
CA ASN A 42 -22.87 -10.81 -16.71
C ASN A 42 -22.10 -9.54 -17.15
N ASP A 43 -20.80 -9.63 -17.22
CA ASP A 43 -19.90 -8.55 -17.64
C ASP A 43 -19.35 -8.72 -19.08
N LYS A 44 -19.94 -9.58 -19.90
CA LYS A 44 -19.46 -9.89 -21.28
C LYS A 44 -19.39 -8.65 -22.19
N GLY A 45 -20.28 -7.68 -21.96
CA GLY A 45 -20.30 -6.41 -22.71
C GLY A 45 -19.37 -5.32 -22.18
N TRP A 46 -18.65 -5.59 -21.09
CA TRP A 46 -17.74 -4.61 -20.53
C TRP A 46 -16.46 -4.48 -21.32
N GLN A 47 -15.93 -3.28 -21.35
CA GLN A 47 -14.62 -3.00 -21.94
C GLN A 47 -13.51 -3.51 -21.04
N GLU A 48 -12.27 -3.31 -21.45
CA GLU A 48 -11.09 -3.61 -20.65
C GLU A 48 -10.28 -2.33 -20.43
N LEU A 49 -9.83 -2.14 -19.20
CA LEU A 49 -8.92 -1.06 -18.84
C LEU A 49 -7.69 -1.66 -18.17
N LYS A 50 -6.51 -1.15 -18.57
CA LYS A 50 -5.26 -1.54 -17.93
C LYS A 50 -5.14 -0.85 -16.56
N VAL A 51 -4.83 -1.63 -15.53
CA VAL A 51 -4.51 -1.14 -14.18
C VAL A 51 -3.01 -1.33 -13.95
N PRO A 52 -2.24 -0.35 -13.46
CA PRO A 52 -2.66 1.03 -13.23
C PRO A 52 -3.08 1.74 -14.50
N GLY A 53 -4.05 2.64 -14.37
CA GLY A 53 -4.55 3.46 -15.46
C GLY A 53 -5.59 4.46 -14.96
N VAL A 54 -5.39 5.72 -15.31
CA VAL A 54 -6.35 6.79 -15.03
C VAL A 54 -7.33 6.92 -16.20
N TRP A 55 -8.57 7.23 -15.89
CA TRP A 55 -9.67 7.20 -16.88
C TRP A 55 -9.45 8.16 -18.02
N GLU A 56 -9.12 9.40 -17.70
CA GLU A 56 -9.04 10.51 -18.64
C GLU A 56 -7.94 10.31 -19.70
N LEU A 57 -6.86 9.60 -19.36
CA LEU A 57 -5.81 9.24 -20.32
C LEU A 57 -6.14 7.99 -21.17
N ASN A 58 -7.26 7.32 -20.83
CA ASN A 58 -7.75 6.14 -21.54
C ASN A 58 -9.08 6.41 -22.27
N GLY A 59 -9.45 7.70 -22.44
CA GLY A 59 -10.62 8.10 -23.22
C GLY A 59 -11.93 8.14 -22.44
N TYR A 60 -11.90 8.08 -21.10
CA TYR A 60 -13.08 8.12 -20.24
C TYR A 60 -13.15 9.43 -19.46
N GLY A 61 -14.01 10.32 -19.89
CA GLY A 61 -14.13 11.67 -19.31
C GLY A 61 -13.08 12.65 -19.85
N VAL A 62 -12.93 13.78 -19.17
CA VAL A 62 -12.04 14.86 -19.56
C VAL A 62 -11.14 15.23 -18.37
N PRO A 63 -9.83 15.41 -18.59
CA PRO A 63 -8.93 15.91 -17.56
C PRO A 63 -9.37 17.27 -17.05
N ILE A 64 -9.32 17.47 -15.74
CA ILE A 64 -9.56 18.76 -15.11
C ILE A 64 -8.26 19.23 -14.47
N TYR A 65 -7.86 20.46 -14.78
CA TYR A 65 -6.81 21.14 -14.05
C TYR A 65 -7.42 22.27 -13.19
N VAL A 66 -7.04 22.30 -11.95
CA VAL A 66 -7.44 23.36 -11.00
C VAL A 66 -6.22 23.75 -10.17
N ASN A 67 -5.87 25.04 -10.18
CA ASN A 67 -4.82 25.60 -9.35
C ASN A 67 -5.33 25.97 -7.94
N HIS A 68 -6.59 26.35 -7.83
CA HIS A 68 -7.26 26.55 -6.54
C HIS A 68 -8.76 26.27 -6.68
N GLY A 69 -9.43 25.90 -5.59
CA GLY A 69 -10.83 25.53 -5.58
C GLY A 69 -11.08 24.12 -6.10
N TYR A 70 -12.30 23.68 -6.02
CA TYR A 70 -12.67 22.29 -6.32
C TYR A 70 -12.86 22.05 -7.81
N ALA A 71 -12.73 20.77 -8.22
CA ALA A 71 -12.86 20.33 -9.60
C ALA A 71 -14.24 20.64 -10.22
N TRP A 72 -15.25 20.83 -9.41
CA TRP A 72 -16.63 21.19 -9.82
C TRP A 72 -16.94 22.69 -9.75
N ARG A 73 -15.93 23.55 -9.61
CA ARG A 73 -16.13 25.02 -9.64
C ARG A 73 -16.94 25.43 -10.86
N ASN A 74 -17.84 26.41 -10.69
CA ASN A 74 -18.78 26.91 -11.70
C ASN A 74 -19.90 25.92 -12.11
N GLN A 75 -19.96 24.72 -11.54
CA GLN A 75 -21.00 23.73 -11.81
C GLN A 75 -21.85 23.41 -10.58
N PHE A 76 -21.27 23.56 -9.40
CA PHE A 76 -21.91 23.23 -8.14
C PHE A 76 -21.44 24.19 -7.04
N GLN A 77 -22.40 24.71 -6.24
CA GLN A 77 -22.08 25.54 -5.08
C GLN A 77 -21.57 24.65 -3.93
N ASN A 78 -20.38 24.96 -3.43
CA ASN A 78 -19.78 24.22 -2.33
C ASN A 78 -20.67 24.20 -1.10
N ASN A 79 -21.01 23.01 -0.62
CA ASN A 79 -21.79 22.77 0.59
C ASN A 79 -21.35 21.44 1.23
N PRO A 80 -20.14 21.38 1.83
CA PRO A 80 -19.63 20.14 2.41
C PRO A 80 -20.60 19.52 3.44
N PRO A 81 -20.80 18.20 3.46
CA PRO A 81 -20.14 17.18 2.63
C PRO A 81 -20.85 16.87 1.30
N GLN A 82 -21.80 17.69 0.86
CA GLN A 82 -22.57 17.44 -0.36
C GLN A 82 -21.70 17.58 -1.61
N LEU A 83 -21.96 16.71 -2.59
CA LEU A 83 -21.24 16.60 -3.85
C LEU A 83 -22.18 16.79 -5.05
N PRO A 84 -21.67 17.27 -6.21
CA PRO A 84 -22.46 17.23 -7.42
C PRO A 84 -22.82 15.79 -7.80
N VAL A 85 -24.08 15.56 -8.12
CA VAL A 85 -24.57 14.27 -8.63
C VAL A 85 -24.23 14.13 -10.11
N GLU A 86 -24.39 15.23 -10.85
CA GLU A 86 -24.07 15.31 -12.28
C GLU A 86 -22.55 15.34 -12.49
N ASN A 87 -22.09 14.65 -13.54
CA ASN A 87 -20.68 14.53 -13.91
C ASN A 87 -19.78 13.90 -12.81
N ASN A 88 -20.36 13.31 -11.78
CA ASN A 88 -19.62 12.47 -10.85
C ASN A 88 -19.48 11.08 -11.46
N HIS A 89 -18.47 10.92 -12.32
CA HIS A 89 -18.25 9.71 -13.09
C HIS A 89 -17.94 8.51 -12.20
N ILE A 90 -18.39 7.33 -12.60
CA ILE A 90 -18.13 6.08 -11.87
C ILE A 90 -17.46 5.05 -12.76
N GLY A 91 -16.39 4.45 -12.26
CA GLY A 91 -15.74 3.29 -12.84
C GLY A 91 -15.97 2.04 -11.99
N SER A 92 -16.50 1.01 -12.62
CA SER A 92 -16.68 -0.31 -11.99
C SER A 92 -15.71 -1.29 -12.59
N TYR A 93 -14.97 -2.00 -11.74
CA TYR A 93 -13.90 -2.91 -12.13
C TYR A 93 -14.20 -4.32 -11.67
N ARG A 94 -13.85 -5.32 -12.50
CA ARG A 94 -13.97 -6.75 -12.16
C ARG A 94 -12.77 -7.51 -12.69
N ARG A 95 -12.28 -8.46 -11.89
CA ARG A 95 -11.21 -9.38 -12.31
C ARG A 95 -11.31 -10.71 -11.61
N GLU A 96 -11.15 -11.78 -12.38
CA GLU A 96 -10.97 -13.11 -11.83
C GLU A 96 -9.47 -13.44 -11.67
N PHE A 97 -9.14 -14.17 -10.62
CA PHE A 97 -7.75 -14.56 -10.34
C PHE A 97 -7.69 -15.81 -9.45
N ILE A 98 -6.53 -16.45 -9.41
CA ILE A 98 -6.27 -17.62 -8.57
C ILE A 98 -5.07 -17.33 -7.71
N ILE A 99 -5.21 -17.43 -6.39
CA ILE A 99 -4.07 -17.30 -5.46
C ILE A 99 -3.40 -18.67 -5.25
N PRO A 100 -2.07 -18.71 -5.03
CA PRO A 100 -1.35 -19.94 -4.80
C PRO A 100 -1.88 -20.74 -3.61
N THR A 101 -1.92 -22.06 -3.71
CA THR A 101 -2.27 -22.95 -2.60
C THR A 101 -1.33 -22.82 -1.40
N SER A 102 -0.07 -22.44 -1.66
CA SER A 102 0.96 -22.17 -0.63
C SER A 102 0.64 -20.96 0.27
N TRP A 103 -0.39 -20.16 -0.08
CA TRP A 103 -0.87 -19.05 0.74
C TRP A 103 -1.96 -19.48 1.75
N LYS A 104 -2.38 -20.75 1.71
CA LYS A 104 -3.32 -21.29 2.70
C LYS A 104 -2.76 -21.13 4.13
N GLY A 105 -3.57 -20.57 5.02
CA GLY A 105 -3.19 -20.33 6.42
C GLY A 105 -2.39 -19.05 6.68
N LYS A 106 -2.08 -18.26 5.64
CA LYS A 106 -1.47 -16.94 5.77
C LYS A 106 -2.52 -15.84 5.83
N ASP A 107 -2.14 -14.66 6.28
CA ASP A 107 -2.91 -13.43 6.05
C ASP A 107 -2.63 -12.94 4.63
N ILE A 108 -3.69 -12.58 3.91
CA ILE A 108 -3.58 -12.14 2.52
C ILE A 108 -4.14 -10.72 2.43
N ILE A 109 -3.26 -9.79 2.09
CA ILE A 109 -3.58 -8.36 2.04
C ILE A 109 -3.60 -7.90 0.59
N ALA A 110 -4.62 -7.14 0.21
CA ALA A 110 -4.63 -6.39 -1.03
C ALA A 110 -4.08 -4.99 -0.79
N HIS A 111 -3.16 -4.57 -1.64
CA HIS A 111 -2.60 -3.23 -1.66
C HIS A 111 -2.99 -2.53 -2.95
N PHE A 112 -3.59 -1.35 -2.84
CA PHE A 112 -3.89 -0.44 -3.93
C PHE A 112 -3.08 0.84 -3.70
N GLY A 113 -2.10 1.10 -4.53
CA GLY A 113 -1.12 2.17 -4.29
C GLY A 113 -1.68 3.60 -4.44
N SER A 114 -2.80 3.77 -5.13
CA SER A 114 -3.54 5.03 -5.25
C SER A 114 -4.83 4.78 -6.01
N VAL A 115 -5.98 5.17 -5.45
CA VAL A 115 -7.28 5.13 -6.12
C VAL A 115 -8.02 6.45 -5.90
N THR A 116 -8.23 7.22 -6.96
CA THR A 116 -8.85 8.54 -6.90
C THR A 116 -10.31 8.48 -7.35
N SER A 117 -11.29 8.93 -6.55
CA SER A 117 -11.14 9.61 -5.26
C SER A 117 -11.36 8.66 -4.08
N ASN A 118 -12.13 7.61 -4.28
CA ASN A 118 -12.49 6.60 -3.29
C ASN A 118 -12.62 5.22 -3.95
N MET A 119 -12.78 4.19 -3.15
CA MET A 119 -13.15 2.87 -3.64
C MET A 119 -14.03 2.09 -2.65
N TYR A 120 -15.02 1.40 -3.20
CA TYR A 120 -15.75 0.33 -2.52
C TYR A 120 -15.25 -1.00 -3.05
N LEU A 121 -14.89 -1.92 -2.17
CA LEU A 121 -14.26 -3.21 -2.53
C LEU A 121 -15.14 -4.40 -2.16
N TRP A 122 -15.24 -5.37 -3.09
CA TRP A 122 -15.89 -6.67 -2.88
C TRP A 122 -14.98 -7.80 -3.35
N VAL A 123 -15.07 -8.92 -2.66
CA VAL A 123 -14.40 -10.17 -3.06
C VAL A 123 -15.39 -11.33 -2.96
N ASN A 124 -15.49 -12.12 -4.02
CA ASN A 124 -16.40 -13.28 -4.11
C ASN A 124 -17.85 -12.94 -3.72
N GLY A 125 -18.34 -11.77 -4.14
CA GLY A 125 -19.68 -11.31 -3.88
C GLY A 125 -19.93 -10.74 -2.47
N LYS A 126 -18.89 -10.56 -1.65
CA LYS A 126 -18.98 -10.03 -0.29
C LYS A 126 -18.29 -8.69 -0.21
N TYR A 127 -18.94 -7.72 0.46
CA TYR A 127 -18.34 -6.43 0.74
C TYR A 127 -17.16 -6.58 1.69
N VAL A 128 -16.04 -5.94 1.34
CA VAL A 128 -14.79 -5.96 2.12
C VAL A 128 -14.59 -4.66 2.88
N GLY A 129 -14.75 -3.53 2.20
CA GLY A 129 -14.51 -2.23 2.82
C GLY A 129 -14.52 -1.07 1.85
N TYR A 130 -14.26 0.10 2.40
CA TYR A 130 -14.22 1.41 1.76
C TYR A 130 -12.87 2.08 2.04
N SER A 131 -12.39 2.87 1.11
CA SER A 131 -11.25 3.76 1.29
C SER A 131 -11.45 5.02 0.45
N GLU A 132 -11.01 6.13 0.95
CA GLU A 132 -10.78 7.39 0.26
C GLU A 132 -9.36 7.89 0.57
N ASP A 133 -8.98 9.10 0.20
CA ASP A 133 -7.61 9.60 0.29
C ASP A 133 -6.77 9.24 -0.95
N SER A 134 -7.19 9.83 -2.04
CA SER A 134 -6.84 9.57 -3.45
C SER A 134 -5.38 9.21 -3.75
N LYS A 135 -4.41 9.75 -3.04
CA LYS A 135 -2.98 9.62 -3.39
C LYS A 135 -2.21 8.69 -2.49
N LEU A 136 -2.80 8.30 -1.36
CA LEU A 136 -2.21 7.33 -0.45
C LEU A 136 -2.65 5.90 -0.81
N GLU A 137 -1.93 4.94 -0.27
CA GLU A 137 -2.24 3.53 -0.43
C GLU A 137 -3.39 3.09 0.48
N ALA A 138 -4.20 2.19 -0.05
CA ALA A 138 -5.25 1.49 0.70
C ALA A 138 -4.92 0.01 0.82
N GLU A 139 -5.02 -0.53 2.03
CA GLU A 139 -4.82 -1.95 2.29
C GLU A 139 -6.05 -2.61 2.90
N PHE A 140 -6.37 -3.81 2.41
CA PHE A 140 -7.53 -4.58 2.86
C PHE A 140 -7.12 -6.02 3.19
N ASP A 141 -7.52 -6.52 4.36
CA ASP A 141 -7.36 -7.94 4.70
C ASP A 141 -8.41 -8.78 3.96
N LEU A 142 -7.97 -9.47 2.93
CA LEU A 142 -8.81 -10.34 2.11
C LEU A 142 -8.86 -11.78 2.62
N THR A 143 -8.13 -12.11 3.69
CA THR A 143 -8.02 -13.48 4.20
C THR A 143 -9.36 -14.19 4.37
N PRO A 144 -10.40 -13.57 4.98
CA PRO A 144 -11.69 -14.25 5.20
C PRO A 144 -12.54 -14.42 3.93
N PHE A 145 -12.18 -13.76 2.83
CA PHE A 145 -12.96 -13.72 1.61
C PHE A 145 -12.41 -14.62 0.50
N LEU A 146 -11.11 -14.99 0.57
CA LEU A 146 -10.40 -15.68 -0.51
C LEU A 146 -10.42 -17.21 -0.33
N LYS A 147 -10.36 -17.90 -1.47
CA LYS A 147 -10.29 -19.37 -1.59
C LYS A 147 -8.98 -19.75 -2.26
N PRO A 148 -7.92 -20.11 -1.49
CA PRO A 148 -6.64 -20.52 -2.06
C PRO A 148 -6.75 -21.72 -3.00
N GLY A 149 -6.07 -21.64 -4.14
CA GLY A 149 -6.10 -22.67 -5.20
C GLY A 149 -7.38 -22.71 -6.03
N GLN A 150 -8.33 -21.82 -5.76
CA GLN A 150 -9.58 -21.71 -6.51
C GLN A 150 -9.67 -20.36 -7.21
N LYS A 151 -10.61 -20.27 -8.16
CA LYS A 151 -10.98 -19.00 -8.78
C LYS A 151 -11.65 -18.09 -7.76
N ASN A 152 -11.18 -16.84 -7.72
CA ASN A 152 -11.73 -15.76 -6.93
C ASN A 152 -12.10 -14.60 -7.85
N LEU A 153 -13.11 -13.84 -7.46
CA LEU A 153 -13.50 -12.59 -8.11
C LEU A 153 -13.18 -11.43 -7.17
N ILE A 154 -12.48 -10.44 -7.67
CA ILE A 154 -12.34 -9.12 -7.04
C ILE A 154 -13.10 -8.10 -7.87
N ALA A 155 -13.87 -7.24 -7.23
CA ALA A 155 -14.63 -6.18 -7.85
C ALA A 155 -14.53 -4.92 -7.00
N PHE A 156 -14.37 -3.75 -7.64
CA PHE A 156 -14.40 -2.48 -6.93
C PHE A 156 -15.04 -1.39 -7.77
N GLN A 157 -15.58 -0.38 -7.09
CA GLN A 157 -16.21 0.77 -7.71
C GLN A 157 -15.58 2.05 -7.18
N VAL A 158 -15.28 2.95 -8.10
CA VAL A 158 -14.61 4.23 -7.86
C VAL A 158 -15.53 5.35 -8.31
N PHE A 159 -15.64 6.39 -7.51
CA PHE A 159 -16.34 7.62 -7.86
C PHE A 159 -15.31 8.71 -8.13
N ARG A 160 -15.58 9.56 -9.12
CA ARG A 160 -14.71 10.67 -9.47
C ARG A 160 -14.50 11.61 -8.28
N TRP A 161 -15.56 11.86 -7.51
CA TRP A 161 -15.54 12.71 -6.34
C TRP A 161 -16.21 12.02 -5.15
N CYS A 162 -15.67 12.25 -3.97
CA CYS A 162 -16.23 11.87 -2.68
C CYS A 162 -16.13 13.06 -1.72
N ASP A 163 -16.71 12.97 -0.54
CA ASP A 163 -16.64 14.02 0.47
C ASP A 163 -15.20 14.36 0.88
N GLY A 164 -14.29 13.37 0.89
CA GLY A 164 -12.85 13.60 1.05
C GLY A 164 -12.24 14.52 -0.01
N SER A 165 -12.88 14.66 -1.20
CA SER A 165 -12.41 15.58 -2.23
C SER A 165 -12.41 17.05 -1.78
N TYR A 166 -13.19 17.41 -0.75
CA TYR A 166 -13.13 18.74 -0.13
C TYR A 166 -11.81 19.00 0.64
N LEU A 167 -11.06 17.96 0.97
CA LEU A 167 -9.76 18.05 1.64
C LEU A 167 -8.59 18.01 0.64
N GLU A 168 -8.88 17.88 -0.66
CA GLU A 168 -7.88 17.67 -1.71
C GLU A 168 -7.84 18.88 -2.67
N ASP A 169 -7.51 20.07 -2.16
CA ASP A 169 -7.43 21.31 -2.94
C ASP A 169 -5.97 21.67 -3.25
N GLN A 170 -5.26 20.79 -3.98
CA GLN A 170 -3.90 21.05 -4.45
C GLN A 170 -3.90 21.53 -5.90
N ASP A 171 -2.85 22.27 -6.25
CA ASP A 171 -2.61 22.75 -7.62
C ASP A 171 -2.07 21.62 -8.51
N PHE A 172 -2.98 20.86 -9.13
CA PHE A 172 -2.62 19.78 -10.06
C PHE A 172 -3.81 19.27 -10.89
N PHE A 173 -3.52 18.39 -11.83
CA PHE A 173 -4.54 17.66 -12.57
C PHE A 173 -5.36 16.73 -11.69
N ARG A 174 -6.68 16.73 -11.93
CA ARG A 174 -7.64 15.82 -11.29
C ARG A 174 -7.89 14.65 -12.23
N TYR A 175 -7.15 13.57 -12.00
CA TYR A 175 -7.33 12.28 -12.66
C TYR A 175 -8.08 11.31 -11.75
N SER A 176 -8.85 10.40 -12.37
CA SER A 176 -9.64 9.40 -11.68
C SER A 176 -9.19 7.98 -12.00
N GLY A 177 -9.52 7.03 -11.14
CA GLY A 177 -9.14 5.63 -11.33
C GLY A 177 -7.92 5.23 -10.54
N VAL A 178 -7.17 4.23 -11.04
CA VAL A 178 -6.07 3.59 -10.32
C VAL A 178 -4.73 4.15 -10.79
N GLY A 179 -4.07 4.93 -9.95
CA GLY A 179 -2.86 5.66 -10.32
C GLY A 179 -1.53 4.93 -10.10
N ARG A 180 -1.51 3.87 -9.29
CA ARG A 180 -0.29 3.12 -8.95
C ARG A 180 -0.54 1.63 -8.91
N ASP A 181 0.53 0.85 -8.72
CA ASP A 181 0.50 -0.61 -8.65
C ASP A 181 -0.53 -1.14 -7.66
N CYS A 182 -1.18 -2.25 -8.08
CA CYS A 182 -2.05 -3.04 -7.25
C CYS A 182 -1.50 -4.46 -7.14
N TYR A 183 -1.52 -5.03 -5.95
CA TYR A 183 -1.01 -6.37 -5.73
C TYR A 183 -1.62 -7.02 -4.47
N LEU A 184 -1.53 -8.33 -4.41
CA LEU A 184 -1.73 -9.10 -3.20
C LEU A 184 -0.39 -9.48 -2.61
N TYR A 185 -0.31 -9.53 -1.28
CA TYR A 185 0.81 -10.14 -0.60
C TYR A 185 0.35 -11.01 0.57
N ALA A 186 1.07 -12.11 0.78
CA ALA A 186 0.76 -13.05 1.84
C ALA A 186 1.77 -12.93 2.97
N ARG A 187 1.30 -12.91 4.21
CA ARG A 187 2.14 -12.85 5.41
C ARG A 187 1.83 -14.00 6.36
N ASN A 188 2.87 -14.51 6.99
CA ASN A 188 2.71 -15.52 8.02
C ASN A 188 1.88 -14.97 9.20
N LYS A 189 1.13 -15.85 9.88
CA LYS A 189 0.35 -15.48 11.09
C LYS A 189 1.26 -14.93 12.20
N LYS A 190 2.44 -15.52 12.38
CA LYS A 190 3.51 -14.96 13.21
C LYS A 190 4.44 -14.15 12.33
N ARG A 191 4.63 -12.88 12.65
CA ARG A 191 5.47 -11.97 11.86
C ARG A 191 5.90 -10.75 12.63
N ILE A 192 6.91 -10.08 12.14
CA ILE A 192 7.22 -8.70 12.54
C ILE A 192 6.12 -7.82 11.95
N ASN A 193 5.25 -7.28 12.79
CA ASN A 193 4.12 -6.47 12.32
C ASN A 193 4.57 -5.05 11.98
N ASP A 194 5.43 -4.49 12.84
CA ASP A 194 6.02 -3.17 12.63
C ASP A 194 7.43 -3.11 13.20
N ILE A 195 8.28 -2.27 12.61
CA ILE A 195 9.64 -2.00 13.07
C ILE A 195 9.92 -0.49 12.97
N ARG A 196 10.19 0.13 14.12
CA ARG A 196 10.63 1.51 14.20
C ARG A 196 12.10 1.55 14.58
N VAL A 197 12.89 2.27 13.77
CA VAL A 197 14.33 2.40 13.95
C VAL A 197 14.68 3.87 14.07
N THR A 198 15.29 4.25 15.20
CA THR A 198 15.71 5.64 15.46
C THR A 198 17.19 5.63 15.80
N PRO A 199 18.07 5.98 14.85
CA PRO A 199 19.47 6.19 15.10
C PRO A 199 19.70 7.54 15.79
N ASP A 200 20.57 7.57 16.78
CA ASP A 200 20.96 8.77 17.50
C ASP A 200 22.48 8.76 17.74
N LEU A 201 23.03 9.89 18.16
CA LEU A 201 24.42 10.06 18.57
C LEU A 201 24.46 10.55 20.03
N ASP A 202 25.56 10.27 20.71
CA ASP A 202 25.83 10.78 22.04
C ASP A 202 26.00 12.32 22.04
N SER A 203 26.23 12.89 23.22
CA SER A 203 26.42 14.35 23.38
C SER A 203 27.65 14.89 22.68
N ASN A 204 28.65 14.04 22.41
CA ASN A 204 29.90 14.42 21.76
C ASN A 204 29.85 14.15 20.25
N TYR A 205 28.73 13.59 19.73
CA TYR A 205 28.58 13.14 18.34
C TYR A 205 29.58 12.06 17.92
N GLU A 206 30.13 11.31 18.88
CA GLU A 206 31.12 10.26 18.64
C GLU A 206 30.44 8.90 18.48
N ASP A 207 29.79 8.41 19.50
CA ASP A 207 29.17 7.10 19.54
C ASP A 207 27.69 7.11 19.15
N GLY A 208 27.23 6.01 18.58
CA GLY A 208 25.85 5.81 18.12
C GLY A 208 25.01 4.99 19.09
N ALA A 209 23.76 5.38 19.24
CA ALA A 209 22.70 4.63 19.92
C ALA A 209 21.58 4.33 18.93
N LEU A 210 21.39 3.05 18.56
CA LEU A 210 20.33 2.62 17.65
C LEU A 210 19.15 2.07 18.46
N HIS A 211 18.08 2.84 18.57
CA HIS A 211 16.84 2.43 19.20
C HIS A 211 16.00 1.64 18.20
N VAL A 212 15.69 0.38 18.53
CA VAL A 212 14.89 -0.51 17.67
C VAL A 212 13.67 -0.99 18.45
N SER A 213 12.50 -0.55 18.03
CA SER A 213 11.22 -1.01 18.56
C SER A 213 10.58 -2.00 17.60
N ILE A 214 10.22 -3.16 18.11
CA ILE A 214 9.59 -4.25 17.36
C ILE A 214 8.16 -4.44 17.87
N SER A 215 7.21 -4.50 16.94
CA SER A 215 5.86 -5.00 17.18
C SER A 215 5.70 -6.34 16.47
N LEU A 216 5.27 -7.38 17.20
CA LEU A 216 5.01 -8.70 16.64
C LEU A 216 3.51 -8.98 16.57
N LYS A 217 3.08 -9.66 15.50
CA LYS A 217 1.83 -10.41 15.50
C LYS A 217 2.15 -11.84 15.97
N GLY A 218 1.66 -12.21 17.16
CA GLY A 218 2.05 -13.42 17.88
C GLY A 218 3.31 -13.22 18.73
N ASN A 219 3.81 -14.31 19.30
CA ASN A 219 5.04 -14.31 20.11
C ASN A 219 6.25 -14.75 19.27
N GLY A 220 7.42 -14.23 19.58
CA GLY A 220 8.65 -14.63 18.88
C GLY A 220 9.88 -13.91 19.39
N THR A 221 11.02 -14.27 18.82
CA THR A 221 12.34 -13.68 19.07
C THR A 221 12.89 -13.11 17.77
N VAL A 222 13.26 -11.82 17.79
CA VAL A 222 13.87 -11.14 16.63
C VAL A 222 15.35 -10.92 16.90
N ASN A 223 16.20 -11.51 16.05
CA ASN A 223 17.61 -11.19 15.99
C ASN A 223 17.84 -9.93 15.15
N LEU A 224 18.63 -9.02 15.68
CA LEU A 224 19.03 -7.79 15.01
C LEU A 224 20.52 -7.87 14.67
N ASP A 225 20.86 -7.61 13.42
CA ASP A 225 22.24 -7.59 12.91
C ASP A 225 22.42 -6.29 12.10
N LEU A 226 23.18 -5.35 12.68
CA LEU A 226 23.54 -4.11 12.00
C LEU A 226 24.83 -4.34 11.22
N GLN A 227 24.76 -4.12 9.91
CA GLN A 227 25.87 -4.37 8.98
C GLN A 227 26.33 -3.09 8.31
N ASP A 228 27.65 -2.99 8.07
CA ASP A 228 28.25 -1.95 7.25
C ASP A 228 27.97 -2.20 5.74
N ILE A 229 28.47 -1.33 4.89
CA ILE A 229 28.33 -1.43 3.42
C ILE A 229 29.00 -2.70 2.84
N ALA A 230 30.00 -3.24 3.53
CA ALA A 230 30.69 -4.48 3.14
C ALA A 230 29.97 -5.73 3.67
N GLY A 231 28.85 -5.56 4.40
CA GLY A 231 28.09 -6.67 5.00
C GLY A 231 28.72 -7.22 6.29
N ARG A 232 29.69 -6.51 6.89
CA ARG A 232 30.29 -6.91 8.17
C ARG A 232 29.40 -6.43 9.32
N THR A 233 29.11 -7.31 10.27
CA THR A 233 28.36 -6.95 11.48
C THR A 233 29.12 -5.93 12.32
N VAL A 234 28.47 -4.83 12.68
CA VAL A 234 29.00 -3.78 13.56
C VAL A 234 28.32 -3.77 14.94
N ALA A 235 27.07 -4.22 15.00
CA ALA A 235 26.37 -4.41 16.27
C ALA A 235 25.30 -5.51 16.15
N LYS A 236 24.97 -6.15 17.28
CA LYS A 236 23.89 -7.16 17.39
C LYS A 236 22.96 -6.85 18.52
N GLY A 237 21.70 -7.27 18.37
CA GLY A 237 20.68 -7.17 19.41
C GLY A 237 19.70 -8.34 19.32
N ILE A 238 18.93 -8.52 20.37
CA ILE A 238 17.86 -9.52 20.45
C ILE A 238 16.66 -8.86 21.11
N VAL A 239 15.49 -8.99 20.45
CA VAL A 239 14.21 -8.54 21.01
C VAL A 239 13.31 -9.76 21.22
N LYS A 240 12.79 -9.93 22.42
CA LYS A 240 11.81 -10.98 22.76
C LYS A 240 10.42 -10.34 22.90
N GLY A 241 9.47 -10.86 22.14
CA GLY A 241 8.12 -10.29 22.07
C GLY A 241 8.10 -8.92 21.40
N SER A 242 7.04 -8.15 21.64
CA SER A 242 6.95 -6.75 21.23
C SER A 242 7.64 -5.88 22.27
N ASN A 243 8.80 -5.32 21.92
CA ASN A 243 9.64 -4.58 22.87
C ASN A 243 10.64 -3.67 22.12
N THR A 244 11.39 -2.88 22.89
CA THR A 244 12.44 -1.98 22.40
C THR A 244 13.80 -2.43 22.95
N VAL A 245 14.84 -2.30 22.13
CA VAL A 245 16.23 -2.49 22.51
C VAL A 245 17.07 -1.31 22.00
N VAL A 246 18.14 -0.99 22.73
CA VAL A 246 19.17 -0.05 22.28
C VAL A 246 20.42 -0.82 21.93
N MET A 247 20.95 -0.60 20.72
CA MET A 247 22.19 -1.17 20.24
C MET A 247 23.23 -0.05 20.17
N ASN A 248 24.30 -0.16 20.96
CA ASN A 248 25.40 0.80 20.92
C ASN A 248 26.33 0.48 19.75
N VAL A 249 26.79 1.51 19.06
CA VAL A 249 27.68 1.41 17.89
C VAL A 249 28.84 2.39 18.11
N GLU A 250 30.01 1.84 18.35
CA GLU A 250 31.22 2.62 18.57
C GLU A 250 31.61 3.37 17.30
N ASN A 251 31.80 4.67 17.40
CA ASN A 251 32.21 5.59 16.36
C ASN A 251 31.65 5.29 14.95
N PRO A 252 30.30 5.26 14.77
CA PRO A 252 29.73 4.95 13.47
C PRO A 252 30.07 6.05 12.46
N ARG A 253 30.19 5.68 11.19
CA ARG A 253 30.25 6.64 10.10
C ARG A 253 28.92 7.40 10.05
N LYS A 254 28.99 8.72 10.23
CA LYS A 254 27.84 9.60 10.30
C LYS A 254 27.25 9.80 8.89
N TRP A 255 25.94 9.94 8.83
CA TRP A 255 25.25 10.33 7.61
C TRP A 255 25.23 11.85 7.48
N THR A 256 25.71 12.37 6.36
CA THR A 256 25.52 13.78 5.95
C THR A 256 25.02 13.82 4.50
N ALA A 257 24.54 14.97 4.03
CA ALA A 257 24.13 15.12 2.63
C ALA A 257 25.29 14.89 1.65
N GLU A 258 26.51 15.28 2.04
CA GLU A 258 27.73 15.09 1.26
C GLU A 258 28.29 13.67 1.32
N THR A 259 28.08 13.00 2.45
CA THR A 259 28.52 11.62 2.69
C THR A 259 27.37 10.78 3.25
N PRO A 260 26.40 10.39 2.43
CA PRO A 260 25.17 9.71 2.87
C PRO A 260 25.41 8.23 3.18
N TYR A 261 26.25 7.97 4.20
CA TYR A 261 26.60 6.60 4.58
C TYR A 261 25.44 5.88 5.27
N LEU A 262 25.07 4.70 4.77
CA LEU A 262 24.00 3.89 5.30
C LEU A 262 24.48 2.51 5.72
N TYR A 263 24.16 2.14 6.94
CA TYR A 263 24.18 0.77 7.44
C TYR A 263 22.92 0.02 6.99
N THR A 264 22.93 -1.30 7.16
CA THR A 264 21.75 -2.14 6.95
C THR A 264 21.46 -2.92 8.22
N LEU A 265 20.35 -2.64 8.87
CA LEU A 265 19.81 -3.45 9.94
C LEU A 265 19.01 -4.62 9.33
N LEU A 266 19.38 -5.85 9.70
CA LEU A 266 18.59 -7.05 9.39
C LEU A 266 17.85 -7.47 10.66
N ALA A 267 16.51 -7.37 10.64
CA ALA A 267 15.65 -7.91 11.68
C ALA A 267 15.13 -9.28 11.25
N THR A 268 15.55 -10.34 11.93
CA THR A 268 15.21 -11.73 11.59
C THR A 268 14.34 -12.36 12.66
N LEU A 269 13.10 -12.69 12.34
CA LEU A 269 12.21 -13.47 13.20
C LEU A 269 12.64 -14.95 13.16
N GLN A 270 13.05 -15.50 14.31
CA GLN A 270 13.63 -16.85 14.40
C GLN A 270 12.62 -17.95 14.00
N GLU A 271 11.34 -17.77 14.32
CA GLU A 271 10.30 -18.79 14.19
C GLU A 271 9.99 -19.17 12.74
N ASN A 272 10.30 -18.32 11.78
CA ASN A 272 9.99 -18.57 10.37
C ASN A 272 10.99 -17.98 9.38
N ASN A 273 12.12 -17.47 9.89
CA ASN A 273 13.17 -16.82 9.09
C ASN A 273 12.68 -15.62 8.24
N GLU A 274 11.62 -14.92 8.69
CA GLU A 274 11.24 -13.63 8.09
C GLU A 274 12.35 -12.61 8.35
N VAL A 275 12.83 -11.96 7.30
CA VAL A 275 13.90 -10.96 7.38
C VAL A 275 13.41 -9.64 6.83
N ILE A 276 13.48 -8.58 7.64
CA ILE A 276 13.19 -7.22 7.22
C ILE A 276 14.49 -6.40 7.25
N PRO A 277 14.95 -5.90 6.08
CA PRO A 277 16.10 -5.00 6.02
C PRO A 277 15.64 -3.55 6.19
N VAL A 278 16.37 -2.79 7.01
CA VAL A 278 16.15 -1.35 7.21
C VAL A 278 17.47 -0.60 6.99
N LYS A 279 17.44 0.48 6.21
CA LYS A 279 18.60 1.36 6.03
C LYS A 279 18.69 2.32 7.22
N VAL A 280 19.90 2.47 7.76
CA VAL A 280 20.18 3.23 8.97
C VAL A 280 21.31 4.21 8.72
N GLY A 281 21.05 5.51 8.90
CA GLY A 281 22.07 6.56 8.85
C GLY A 281 22.18 7.24 10.21
N PHE A 282 23.33 7.17 10.85
CA PHE A 282 23.57 7.83 12.14
C PHE A 282 23.71 9.33 11.97
N ARG A 283 22.79 10.08 12.53
CA ARG A 283 22.79 11.53 12.63
C ARG A 283 22.01 11.98 13.86
N LYS A 284 22.30 13.16 14.35
CA LYS A 284 21.53 13.84 15.39
C LYS A 284 21.01 15.17 14.81
N ILE A 285 19.77 15.51 15.11
CA ILE A 285 19.13 16.79 14.74
C ILE A 285 18.63 17.40 16.03
N GLU A 286 19.06 18.61 16.30
CA GLU A 286 18.68 19.43 17.46
C GLU A 286 18.01 20.73 17.02
#